data_8ec2c119ab135af253a623c875dd8f5f
#
_entry.id   8ec2c119ab135af253a623c875dd8f5f
#
_cell.length_a   1.000
_cell.length_b   1.000
_cell.length_c   1.000
_cell.angle_alpha   90.00
_cell.angle_beta   90.00
_cell.angle_gamma   90.00
#
_symmetry.space_group_name_H-M   'P 1'
#
loop_
_entity.id
_entity.type
_entity.pdbx_description
1 polymer ?
#
loop_
_entity_poly.entity_id
_entity_poly.type
_entity_poly.pdbx_seq_one_letter_code
_entity_poly.pdbx_strand_id
1 'polypeptide(L)'
;HANSEVEILTFDDPEGKKAFWHTASHVLAQAVKRLYPSAKLAIGPAIENGFYYDFDVEKPFLPEDLEKIEAEMKKIVKEGIELNRFELAPQEAMAKLSEMGEPYKVELAKEHADKGEHISFYSQGDFTDLCAGPHLMSTAQLKAVKLLNCTGAYWRGDASKAQLCRVYGTAFPKASQLEEHLTMLEEAKKRDHNLLGRQLGFFTTSDLIGQGLPIMLPKGAKVIQLLQRFVEDEEEKRGWLLTKTPFMAKSDLYKLSGHWDHYQDGMFVLGDENKDSEVFALRPMTCPFQYQAYLSKKRSYRELPLRYNETSTLFRNEASGEMHGLIRVRQFTISEGHLMCLPSQLEQEFKSCLELAIYMLKTLGLYEDVSYRFSQWDPDDRAKYIGTPEQWDEAQSVMQKILDHLEIPYKIGIGEAAFYGPKLDIQIRNVHGKEDTLITIQIDQMLAEKFGMEYVDADGTTKNPYII
;
A
#
# COMPACT_ATOMS: atom_id res chain seq x y z
N HIS A 1 1.21 29.59 30.90
CA HIS A 1 0.90 28.18 31.17
C HIS A 1 -0.55 27.93 30.83
N ALA A 2 -0.83 27.35 29.67
CA ALA A 2 -2.16 26.87 29.30
C ALA A 2 -2.36 25.50 29.93
N ASN A 3 -3.59 25.18 30.33
CA ASN A 3 -3.96 23.82 30.69
C ASN A 3 -3.81 22.94 29.44
N SER A 4 -2.97 21.89 29.53
CA SER A 4 -2.72 20.94 28.47
C SER A 4 -3.09 19.56 28.96
N GLU A 5 -3.73 18.76 28.14
CA GLU A 5 -3.85 17.31 28.37
C GLU A 5 -2.51 16.66 28.04
N VAL A 6 -2.07 15.74 28.86
CA VAL A 6 -0.83 14.99 28.69
C VAL A 6 -1.18 13.52 28.55
N GLU A 7 -0.79 12.94 27.43
CA GLU A 7 -0.87 11.51 27.18
C GLU A 7 0.53 10.88 27.22
N ILE A 8 0.66 9.75 27.90
CA ILE A 8 1.94 9.02 27.98
C ILE A 8 1.91 7.91 26.93
N LEU A 9 2.69 8.08 25.87
CA LEU A 9 2.83 7.08 24.82
C LEU A 9 3.90 6.05 25.17
N THR A 10 3.60 4.79 24.89
CA THR A 10 4.48 3.64 25.12
C THR A 10 4.89 2.98 23.80
N PHE A 11 5.66 1.90 23.84
CA PHE A 11 5.99 1.12 22.66
C PHE A 11 4.76 0.46 22.00
N ASP A 12 3.65 0.34 22.70
CA ASP A 12 2.40 -0.24 22.15
C ASP A 12 1.64 0.76 21.27
N ASP A 13 1.93 2.05 21.43
CA ASP A 13 1.35 3.13 20.64
C ASP A 13 2.16 3.42 19.34
N PRO A 14 1.52 3.74 18.21
CA PRO A 14 2.21 3.98 16.95
C PRO A 14 3.32 5.05 17.04
N GLU A 15 3.04 6.18 17.67
CA GLU A 15 3.98 7.28 17.84
C GLU A 15 5.10 6.91 18.82
N GLY A 16 4.78 6.14 19.87
CA GLY A 16 5.77 5.60 20.80
C GLY A 16 6.73 4.63 20.11
N LYS A 17 6.23 3.72 19.27
CA LYS A 17 7.06 2.85 18.41
C LYS A 17 7.97 3.65 17.49
N LYS A 18 7.42 4.67 16.84
CA LYS A 18 8.17 5.53 15.92
C LYS A 18 9.34 6.22 16.63
N ALA A 19 9.10 6.82 17.80
CA ALA A 19 10.15 7.45 18.61
C ALA A 19 11.20 6.43 19.08
N PHE A 20 10.78 5.21 19.44
CA PHE A 20 11.66 4.14 19.85
C PHE A 20 12.60 3.69 18.73
N TRP A 21 12.08 3.38 17.54
CA TRP A 21 12.90 2.98 16.40
C TRP A 21 13.71 4.13 15.82
N HIS A 22 13.21 5.36 15.86
CA HIS A 22 13.98 6.53 15.48
C HIS A 22 15.19 6.73 16.40
N THR A 23 15.05 6.50 17.71
CA THR A 23 16.18 6.51 18.63
C THR A 23 17.16 5.37 18.32
N ALA A 24 16.68 4.20 17.98
CA ALA A 24 17.53 3.08 17.58
C ALA A 24 18.34 3.39 16.31
N SER A 25 17.79 4.12 15.35
CA SER A 25 18.53 4.57 14.15
C SER A 25 19.67 5.55 14.51
N HIS A 26 19.48 6.43 15.49
CA HIS A 26 20.55 7.31 15.99
C HIS A 26 21.64 6.52 16.74
N VAL A 27 21.27 5.51 17.51
CA VAL A 27 22.25 4.62 18.15
C VAL A 27 23.06 3.85 17.09
N LEU A 28 22.43 3.43 15.99
CA LEU A 28 23.14 2.86 14.83
C LEU A 28 24.13 3.87 14.23
N ALA A 29 23.68 5.10 13.98
CA ALA A 29 24.54 6.15 13.42
C ALA A 29 25.75 6.45 14.33
N GLN A 30 25.55 6.55 15.64
CA GLN A 30 26.63 6.73 16.62
C GLN A 30 27.59 5.54 16.60
N ALA A 31 27.10 4.31 16.57
CA ALA A 31 27.94 3.12 16.51
C ALA A 31 28.81 3.09 15.24
N VAL A 32 28.22 3.44 14.08
CA VAL A 32 28.95 3.54 12.83
C VAL A 32 30.01 4.64 12.90
N LYS A 33 29.69 5.82 13.41
CA LYS A 33 30.67 6.91 13.54
C LYS A 33 31.82 6.56 14.49
N ARG A 34 31.56 5.81 15.56
CA ARG A 34 32.63 5.32 16.47
C ARG A 34 33.58 4.34 15.78
N LEU A 35 33.06 3.41 14.96
CA LEU A 35 33.84 2.37 14.28
C LEU A 35 34.41 2.83 12.93
N TYR A 36 33.68 3.69 12.23
CA TYR A 36 34.00 4.18 10.89
C TYR A 36 33.84 5.72 10.84
N PRO A 37 34.80 6.49 11.40
CA PRO A 37 34.70 7.94 11.50
C PRO A 37 34.58 8.67 10.16
N SER A 38 35.06 8.08 9.06
CA SER A 38 34.96 8.63 7.70
C SER A 38 33.57 8.47 7.07
N ALA A 39 32.69 7.61 7.61
CA ALA A 39 31.34 7.43 7.12
C ALA A 39 30.55 8.75 7.19
N LYS A 40 29.83 9.11 6.11
CA LYS A 40 28.95 10.28 6.07
C LYS A 40 27.52 9.85 6.37
N LEU A 41 26.84 10.67 7.15
CA LEU A 41 25.47 10.44 7.58
C LEU A 41 24.48 11.04 6.58
N ALA A 42 23.48 10.25 6.15
CA ALA A 42 22.41 10.75 5.31
C ALA A 42 21.09 10.83 6.10
N ILE A 43 20.23 9.83 6.04
CA ILE A 43 18.94 9.82 6.75
C ILE A 43 18.71 8.49 7.47
N GLY A 44 17.97 8.55 8.60
CA GLY A 44 17.69 7.37 9.42
C GLY A 44 16.28 7.39 10.04
N PRO A 45 15.22 7.19 9.25
CA PRO A 45 13.86 7.17 9.77
C PRO A 45 13.50 5.85 10.46
N ALA A 46 12.48 5.90 11.30
CA ALA A 46 11.71 4.73 11.68
C ALA A 46 10.88 4.25 10.48
N ILE A 47 10.72 2.94 10.37
CA ILE A 47 9.86 2.25 9.40
C ILE A 47 8.90 1.32 10.13
N GLU A 48 8.00 0.65 9.43
CA GLU A 48 6.89 -0.11 10.01
C GLU A 48 7.28 -1.14 11.09
N ASN A 49 8.39 -1.85 10.95
CA ASN A 49 8.84 -2.86 11.90
C ASN A 49 10.31 -2.70 12.29
N GLY A 50 10.78 -1.47 12.36
CA GLY A 50 12.16 -1.19 12.69
C GLY A 50 12.63 0.18 12.20
N PHE A 51 13.85 0.23 11.74
CA PHE A 51 14.50 1.44 11.27
C PHE A 51 15.53 1.11 10.21
N TYR A 52 15.98 2.14 9.49
CA TYR A 52 17.21 2.07 8.73
C TYR A 52 18.04 3.34 8.94
N TYR A 53 19.28 3.30 8.50
CA TYR A 53 20.11 4.49 8.34
C TYR A 53 20.97 4.36 7.09
N ASP A 54 21.04 5.46 6.32
CA ASP A 54 21.82 5.54 5.08
C ASP A 54 23.18 6.17 5.35
N PHE A 55 24.23 5.49 4.93
CA PHE A 55 25.61 5.90 5.08
C PHE A 55 26.29 6.01 3.72
N ASP A 56 27.06 7.09 3.52
CA ASP A 56 28.04 7.13 2.44
C ASP A 56 29.37 6.61 2.98
N VAL A 57 29.81 5.48 2.45
CA VAL A 57 31.00 4.75 2.87
C VAL A 57 31.80 4.29 1.66
N GLU A 58 33.11 4.20 1.78
CA GLU A 58 33.99 3.77 0.70
C GLU A 58 33.69 2.34 0.21
N LYS A 59 33.32 1.46 1.12
CA LYS A 59 32.94 0.07 0.84
C LYS A 59 31.66 -0.27 1.59
N PRO A 60 30.71 -0.96 0.95
CA PRO A 60 29.50 -1.45 1.62
C PRO A 60 29.84 -2.34 2.82
N PHE A 61 29.04 -2.24 3.89
CA PHE A 61 29.22 -3.09 5.06
C PHE A 61 28.91 -4.55 4.74
N LEU A 62 29.81 -5.42 5.17
CA LEU A 62 29.64 -6.86 5.10
C LEU A 62 28.90 -7.39 6.34
N PRO A 63 28.37 -8.61 6.33
CA PRO A 63 27.72 -9.20 7.51
C PRO A 63 28.57 -9.14 8.78
N GLU A 64 29.89 -9.34 8.67
CA GLU A 64 30.83 -9.25 9.80
C GLU A 64 30.94 -7.81 10.36
N ASP A 65 30.79 -6.81 9.52
CA ASP A 65 30.78 -5.42 9.95
C ASP A 65 29.47 -5.09 10.69
N LEU A 66 28.33 -5.63 10.23
CA LEU A 66 27.06 -5.50 10.93
C LEU A 66 27.11 -6.10 12.34
N GLU A 67 27.79 -7.23 12.52
CA GLU A 67 27.99 -7.82 13.86
C GLU A 67 28.80 -6.91 14.78
N LYS A 68 29.86 -6.27 14.27
CA LYS A 68 30.68 -5.30 15.04
C LYS A 68 29.88 -4.05 15.39
N ILE A 69 29.11 -3.52 14.42
CA ILE A 69 28.27 -2.35 14.62
C ILE A 69 27.17 -2.66 15.67
N GLU A 70 26.52 -3.82 15.57
CA GLU A 70 25.52 -4.25 16.55
C GLU A 70 26.11 -4.39 17.96
N ALA A 71 27.32 -4.92 18.07
CA ALA A 71 28.01 -5.02 19.35
C ALA A 71 28.31 -3.64 19.95
N GLU A 72 28.69 -2.66 19.13
CA GLU A 72 28.90 -1.28 19.56
C GLU A 72 27.59 -0.60 19.96
N MET A 73 26.50 -0.81 19.20
CA MET A 73 25.15 -0.34 19.60
C MET A 73 24.76 -0.85 20.99
N LYS A 74 25.02 -2.14 21.28
CA LYS A 74 24.73 -2.73 22.61
C LYS A 74 25.57 -2.08 23.74
N LYS A 75 26.78 -1.60 23.45
CA LYS A 75 27.58 -0.82 24.42
C LYS A 75 26.95 0.55 24.66
N ILE A 76 26.59 1.28 23.60
CA ILE A 76 25.92 2.58 23.68
C ILE A 76 24.63 2.50 24.50
N VAL A 77 23.83 1.44 24.27
CA VAL A 77 22.62 1.19 25.05
C VAL A 77 22.92 0.99 26.55
N LYS A 78 24.00 0.25 26.87
CA LYS A 78 24.45 0.05 28.27
C LYS A 78 24.97 1.31 28.93
N GLU A 79 25.55 2.23 28.17
CA GLU A 79 26.01 3.53 28.65
C GLU A 79 24.85 4.40 29.14
N GLY A 80 23.63 4.18 28.65
CA GLY A 80 22.42 4.87 29.12
C GLY A 80 22.44 6.37 28.86
N ILE A 81 22.90 6.78 27.68
CA ILE A 81 23.13 8.16 27.31
C ILE A 81 21.79 8.89 27.15
N GLU A 82 21.69 10.10 27.71
CA GLU A 82 20.54 10.99 27.54
C GLU A 82 20.55 11.63 26.14
N LEU A 83 19.35 11.80 25.56
CA LEU A 83 19.18 12.50 24.30
C LEU A 83 18.63 13.91 24.56
N ASN A 84 19.39 14.92 24.13
CA ASN A 84 19.08 16.32 24.36
C ASN A 84 18.80 17.03 23.04
N ARG A 85 17.59 17.60 22.92
CA ARG A 85 17.19 18.42 21.76
C ARG A 85 17.67 19.85 21.94
N PHE A 86 18.23 20.44 20.89
CA PHE A 86 18.53 21.86 20.80
C PHE A 86 18.32 22.40 19.38
N GLU A 87 18.24 23.71 19.26
CA GLU A 87 18.02 24.38 17.97
C GLU A 87 19.17 25.37 17.71
N LEU A 88 19.48 25.52 16.42
CA LEU A 88 20.46 26.50 15.95
C LEU A 88 19.85 27.37 14.85
N ALA A 89 20.34 28.58 14.73
CA ALA A 89 20.05 29.44 13.59
C ALA A 89 20.55 28.77 12.28
N PRO A 90 19.91 28.99 11.14
CA PRO A 90 20.25 28.29 9.89
C PRO A 90 21.74 28.38 9.51
N GLN A 91 22.34 29.54 9.68
CA GLN A 91 23.78 29.75 9.36
C GLN A 91 24.68 28.96 10.31
N GLU A 92 24.37 28.94 11.60
CA GLU A 92 25.12 28.21 12.61
C GLU A 92 24.96 26.69 12.41
N ALA A 93 23.74 26.24 12.06
CA ALA A 93 23.45 24.83 11.76
C ALA A 93 24.28 24.34 10.58
N MET A 94 24.31 25.09 9.48
CA MET A 94 25.09 24.74 8.28
C MET A 94 26.60 24.78 8.56
N ALA A 95 27.09 25.76 9.31
CA ALA A 95 28.49 25.84 9.70
C ALA A 95 28.91 24.62 10.53
N LYS A 96 28.11 24.26 11.56
CA LYS A 96 28.34 23.10 12.42
C LYS A 96 28.36 21.79 11.60
N LEU A 97 27.41 21.57 10.72
CA LEU A 97 27.33 20.35 9.89
C LEU A 97 28.50 20.27 8.89
N SER A 98 28.93 21.41 8.36
CA SER A 98 30.11 21.48 7.48
C SER A 98 31.40 21.14 8.25
N GLU A 99 31.56 21.67 9.48
CA GLU A 99 32.69 21.33 10.36
C GLU A 99 32.70 19.83 10.73
N MET A 100 31.53 19.26 10.97
CA MET A 100 31.35 17.80 11.20
C MET A 100 31.62 16.95 9.95
N GLY A 101 31.68 17.57 8.76
CA GLY A 101 31.94 16.92 7.49
C GLY A 101 30.74 16.08 7.01
N GLU A 102 29.50 16.54 7.25
CA GLU A 102 28.25 15.83 6.91
C GLU A 102 27.52 16.52 5.73
N PRO A 103 27.94 16.29 4.47
CA PRO A 103 27.44 17.03 3.31
C PRO A 103 25.94 16.82 3.07
N TYR A 104 25.41 15.62 3.28
CA TYR A 104 23.99 15.32 3.11
C TYR A 104 23.13 16.06 4.14
N LYS A 105 23.63 16.20 5.36
CA LYS A 105 22.95 16.97 6.42
C LYS A 105 22.98 18.48 6.14
N VAL A 106 24.05 19.00 5.52
CA VAL A 106 24.11 20.40 5.05
C VAL A 106 23.04 20.65 4.00
N GLU A 107 22.88 19.75 3.02
CA GLU A 107 21.82 19.84 2.00
C GLU A 107 20.43 19.88 2.62
N LEU A 108 20.14 18.98 3.58
CA LEU A 108 18.88 18.95 4.31
C LEU A 108 18.63 20.22 5.13
N ALA A 109 19.64 20.68 5.87
CA ALA A 109 19.54 21.91 6.67
C ALA A 109 19.24 23.14 5.80
N LYS A 110 19.84 23.22 4.61
CA LYS A 110 19.57 24.30 3.66
C LYS A 110 18.11 24.30 3.20
N GLU A 111 17.56 23.13 2.87
CA GLU A 111 16.15 23.01 2.44
C GLU A 111 15.15 23.42 3.52
N HIS A 112 15.42 23.06 4.78
CA HIS A 112 14.61 23.49 5.92
C HIS A 112 14.73 25.01 6.13
N ALA A 113 15.93 25.55 5.99
CA ALA A 113 16.17 27.00 6.08
C ALA A 113 15.42 27.77 4.98
N ASP A 114 15.44 27.27 3.73
CA ASP A 114 14.76 27.89 2.58
C ASP A 114 13.24 27.90 2.75
N LYS A 115 12.68 26.96 3.52
CA LYS A 115 11.24 26.89 3.89
C LYS A 115 10.90 27.74 5.13
N GLY A 116 11.89 28.35 5.78
CA GLY A 116 11.71 29.11 7.01
C GLY A 116 11.46 28.24 8.26
N GLU A 117 11.82 26.97 8.21
CA GLU A 117 11.63 26.03 9.31
C GLU A 117 12.77 26.17 10.35
N HIS A 118 12.48 25.83 11.62
CA HIS A 118 13.48 25.74 12.65
C HIS A 118 14.40 24.53 12.44
N ILE A 119 15.70 24.71 12.61
CA ILE A 119 16.68 23.64 12.45
C ILE A 119 17.05 23.08 13.82
N SER A 120 16.60 21.86 14.08
CA SER A 120 16.82 21.17 15.34
C SER A 120 17.83 20.04 15.22
N PHE A 121 18.46 19.75 16.33
CA PHE A 121 19.47 18.73 16.53
C PHE A 121 19.14 17.91 17.76
N TYR A 122 19.64 16.68 17.78
CA TYR A 122 19.72 15.85 18.98
C TYR A 122 21.17 15.47 19.25
N SER A 123 21.61 15.67 20.50
CA SER A 123 22.89 15.16 20.98
C SER A 123 22.68 13.97 21.92
N GLN A 124 23.57 12.97 21.79
CA GLN A 124 23.65 11.80 22.65
C GLN A 124 25.12 11.49 22.94
N GLY A 125 25.63 11.99 24.08
CA GLY A 125 27.05 11.91 24.43
C GLY A 125 27.95 12.61 23.41
N ASP A 126 28.86 11.87 22.79
CA ASP A 126 29.81 12.32 21.76
C ASP A 126 29.21 12.44 20.35
N PHE A 127 27.94 12.07 20.16
CA PHE A 127 27.25 12.07 18.89
C PHE A 127 26.21 13.18 18.79
N THR A 128 26.14 13.84 17.65
CA THR A 128 25.12 14.85 17.35
C THR A 128 24.61 14.65 15.93
N ASP A 129 23.30 14.72 15.72
CA ASP A 129 22.68 14.61 14.41
C ASP A 129 21.61 15.70 14.18
N LEU A 130 21.44 16.11 12.92
CA LEU A 130 20.34 16.94 12.44
C LEU A 130 19.06 16.12 12.50
N CYS A 131 18.10 16.52 13.31
CA CYS A 131 16.88 15.74 13.51
C CYS A 131 15.74 16.57 14.12
N ALA A 132 14.51 16.33 13.62
CA ALA A 132 13.31 16.94 14.17
C ALA A 132 12.77 16.17 15.42
N GLY A 133 13.16 14.91 15.61
CA GLY A 133 12.59 14.04 16.63
C GLY A 133 11.19 13.49 16.28
N PRO A 134 10.42 13.01 17.27
CA PRO A 134 10.81 12.82 18.67
C PRO A 134 11.75 11.63 18.89
N HIS A 135 12.37 11.60 20.06
CA HIS A 135 13.22 10.50 20.54
C HIS A 135 12.87 10.09 21.96
N LEU A 136 13.37 8.93 22.37
CA LEU A 136 13.37 8.53 23.78
C LEU A 136 14.28 9.46 24.61
N MET A 137 14.06 9.50 25.91
CA MET A 137 14.89 10.31 26.80
C MET A 137 16.29 9.74 26.98
N SER A 138 16.47 8.42 26.84
CA SER A 138 17.76 7.76 27.02
C SER A 138 17.90 6.53 26.13
N THR A 139 19.13 6.19 25.72
CA THR A 139 19.47 4.99 24.97
C THR A 139 19.24 3.71 25.77
N ALA A 140 19.21 3.77 27.12
CA ALA A 140 19.02 2.61 28.01
C ALA A 140 17.68 1.86 27.78
N GLN A 141 16.71 2.49 27.16
CA GLN A 141 15.40 1.90 26.88
C GLN A 141 15.43 0.90 25.71
N LEU A 142 16.45 0.96 24.84
CA LEU A 142 16.64 0.09 23.67
C LEU A 142 17.26 -1.26 24.04
N LYS A 143 16.58 -2.06 24.87
CA LYS A 143 17.16 -3.27 25.49
C LYS A 143 17.52 -4.38 24.52
N ALA A 144 16.79 -4.51 23.41
CA ALA A 144 16.98 -5.59 22.44
C ALA A 144 17.08 -4.98 21.03
N VAL A 145 18.26 -5.05 20.44
CA VAL A 145 18.57 -4.48 19.11
C VAL A 145 19.16 -5.56 18.23
N LYS A 146 18.74 -5.57 16.95
CA LYS A 146 19.28 -6.46 15.92
C LYS A 146 19.45 -5.73 14.60
N LEU A 147 20.62 -5.81 13.99
CA LEU A 147 20.83 -5.41 12.61
C LEU A 147 20.47 -6.57 11.69
N LEU A 148 19.74 -6.29 10.61
CA LEU A 148 19.15 -7.31 9.73
C LEU A 148 19.98 -7.51 8.46
N ASN A 149 20.22 -6.45 7.71
CA ASN A 149 20.96 -6.48 6.45
C ASN A 149 21.48 -5.10 6.06
N CYS A 150 22.33 -5.07 5.03
CA CYS A 150 22.76 -3.86 4.34
C CYS A 150 22.46 -3.99 2.84
N THR A 151 21.91 -2.94 2.24
CA THR A 151 21.58 -2.86 0.81
C THR A 151 22.05 -1.54 0.22
N GLY A 152 22.25 -1.48 -1.10
CA GLY A 152 22.46 -0.22 -1.80
C GLY A 152 21.16 0.59 -1.91
N ALA A 153 21.26 1.90 -1.72
CA ALA A 153 20.17 2.83 -1.94
C ALA A 153 20.70 4.11 -2.56
N TYR A 154 19.98 4.69 -3.53
CA TYR A 154 20.40 5.98 -4.09
C TYR A 154 19.90 7.13 -3.21
N TRP A 155 20.74 8.18 -3.09
CA TRP A 155 20.34 9.38 -2.38
C TRP A 155 19.03 9.94 -2.93
N ARG A 156 18.00 10.04 -2.07
CA ARG A 156 16.62 10.46 -2.44
C ARG A 156 15.95 9.62 -3.52
N GLY A 157 16.37 8.38 -3.69
CA GLY A 157 15.81 7.48 -4.71
C GLY A 157 16.22 7.81 -6.15
N ASP A 158 17.14 8.76 -6.35
CA ASP A 158 17.58 9.23 -7.65
C ASP A 158 18.83 8.46 -8.10
N ALA A 159 18.68 7.61 -9.13
CA ALA A 159 19.76 6.78 -9.65
C ALA A 159 20.96 7.56 -10.26
N SER A 160 20.80 8.86 -10.50
CA SER A 160 21.89 9.75 -10.95
C SER A 160 22.76 10.27 -9.81
N LYS A 161 22.33 10.08 -8.55
CA LYS A 161 23.03 10.51 -7.33
C LYS A 161 23.86 9.41 -6.70
N ALA A 162 24.56 9.75 -5.61
CA ALA A 162 25.41 8.81 -4.88
C ALA A 162 24.65 7.58 -4.41
N GLN A 163 25.26 6.42 -4.57
CA GLN A 163 24.80 5.17 -4.01
C GLN A 163 25.28 5.05 -2.57
N LEU A 164 24.34 4.97 -1.63
CA LEU A 164 24.57 4.86 -0.20
C LEU A 164 24.42 3.41 0.27
N CYS A 165 25.02 3.12 1.41
CA CYS A 165 24.82 1.85 2.12
C CYS A 165 23.69 2.02 3.13
N ARG A 166 22.56 1.38 2.90
CA ARG A 166 21.38 1.37 3.77
C ARG A 166 21.43 0.18 4.71
N VAL A 167 21.59 0.44 6.00
CA VAL A 167 21.60 -0.60 7.04
C VAL A 167 20.22 -0.65 7.70
N TYR A 168 19.59 -1.82 7.63
CA TYR A 168 18.30 -2.08 8.28
C TYR A 168 18.50 -2.72 9.65
N GLY A 169 17.69 -2.31 10.61
CA GLY A 169 17.66 -2.87 11.95
C GLY A 169 16.28 -2.86 12.56
N THR A 170 16.14 -3.58 13.65
CA THR A 170 14.93 -3.56 14.51
C THR A 170 15.33 -3.51 15.97
N ALA A 171 14.44 -3.03 16.82
CA ALA A 171 14.65 -2.97 18.25
C ALA A 171 13.33 -3.14 19.01
N PHE A 172 13.41 -3.74 20.20
CA PHE A 172 12.26 -3.99 21.06
C PHE A 172 12.59 -3.69 22.52
N PRO A 173 11.58 -3.34 23.34
CA PRO A 173 11.77 -3.16 24.79
C PRO A 173 12.22 -4.41 25.53
N LYS A 174 11.91 -5.61 25.01
CA LYS A 174 12.22 -6.91 25.61
C LYS A 174 12.88 -7.85 24.62
N ALA A 175 13.84 -8.66 25.10
CA ALA A 175 14.51 -9.66 24.28
C ALA A 175 13.55 -10.72 23.70
N SER A 176 12.51 -11.12 24.45
CA SER A 176 11.49 -12.07 23.98
C SER A 176 10.70 -11.54 22.79
N GLN A 177 10.40 -10.24 22.74
CA GLN A 177 9.71 -9.62 21.59
C GLN A 177 10.61 -9.60 20.36
N LEU A 178 11.90 -9.36 20.54
CA LEU A 178 12.88 -9.44 19.43
C LEU A 178 12.98 -10.86 18.89
N GLU A 179 13.08 -11.87 19.78
CA GLU A 179 13.17 -13.28 19.39
C GLU A 179 11.92 -13.74 18.63
N GLU A 180 10.75 -13.37 19.11
CA GLU A 180 9.48 -13.62 18.43
C GLU A 180 9.44 -13.00 17.04
N HIS A 181 9.87 -11.74 16.93
CA HIS A 181 9.96 -11.05 15.64
C HIS A 181 10.96 -11.70 14.66
N LEU A 182 12.14 -12.10 15.14
CA LEU A 182 13.13 -12.78 14.30
C LEU A 182 12.63 -14.16 13.85
N THR A 183 11.96 -14.90 14.72
CA THR A 183 11.31 -16.17 14.37
C THR A 183 10.25 -15.96 13.28
N MET A 184 9.42 -14.92 13.42
CA MET A 184 8.43 -14.55 12.40
C MET A 184 9.10 -14.24 11.06
N LEU A 185 10.21 -13.50 11.04
CA LEU A 185 10.95 -13.19 9.81
C LEU A 185 11.54 -14.42 9.16
N GLU A 186 12.05 -15.38 9.94
CA GLU A 186 12.57 -16.66 9.41
C GLU A 186 11.44 -17.50 8.81
N GLU A 187 10.31 -17.61 9.50
CA GLU A 187 9.13 -18.29 8.97
C GLU A 187 8.58 -17.64 7.70
N ALA A 188 8.59 -16.29 7.65
CA ALA A 188 8.21 -15.56 6.46
C ALA A 188 9.09 -15.88 5.25
N LYS A 189 10.43 -15.98 5.47
CA LYS A 189 11.37 -16.40 4.41
C LYS A 189 11.08 -17.80 3.88
N LYS A 190 10.74 -18.75 4.76
CA LYS A 190 10.37 -20.13 4.35
C LYS A 190 9.08 -20.18 3.53
N ARG A 191 8.18 -19.22 3.75
CA ARG A 191 6.89 -19.09 3.07
C ARG A 191 6.89 -18.09 1.92
N ASP A 192 8.05 -17.57 1.53
CA ASP A 192 8.17 -16.67 0.38
C ASP A 192 7.67 -17.36 -0.89
N HIS A 193 6.60 -16.83 -1.46
CA HIS A 193 5.98 -17.37 -2.66
C HIS A 193 6.91 -17.36 -3.89
N ASN A 194 7.89 -16.43 -3.96
CA ASN A 194 8.89 -16.41 -5.02
C ASN A 194 9.84 -17.60 -4.92
N LEU A 195 10.26 -17.90 -3.69
CA LEU A 195 11.13 -19.06 -3.44
C LEU A 195 10.38 -20.37 -3.71
N LEU A 196 9.21 -20.52 -3.08
CA LEU A 196 8.38 -21.72 -3.21
C LEU A 196 7.89 -21.93 -4.65
N GLY A 197 7.47 -20.87 -5.33
CA GLY A 197 6.98 -20.92 -6.70
C GLY A 197 8.03 -21.43 -7.69
N ARG A 198 9.30 -21.02 -7.51
CA ARG A 198 10.42 -21.53 -8.32
C ARG A 198 10.78 -22.98 -7.94
N GLN A 199 10.91 -23.28 -6.66
CA GLN A 199 11.27 -24.61 -6.17
C GLN A 199 10.21 -25.67 -6.58
N LEU A 200 8.94 -25.33 -6.52
CA LEU A 200 7.84 -26.21 -6.87
C LEU A 200 7.51 -26.23 -8.38
N GLY A 201 8.11 -25.33 -9.17
CA GLY A 201 7.86 -25.21 -10.59
C GLY A 201 6.47 -24.67 -10.92
N PHE A 202 5.98 -23.68 -10.16
CA PHE A 202 4.70 -23.04 -10.40
C PHE A 202 4.79 -21.89 -11.41
N PHE A 203 5.82 -21.08 -11.32
CA PHE A 203 6.02 -19.95 -12.25
C PHE A 203 7.51 -19.59 -12.38
N THR A 204 7.81 -18.83 -13.40
CA THR A 204 9.12 -18.23 -13.65
C THR A 204 8.99 -16.86 -14.29
N THR A 205 10.10 -16.15 -14.43
CA THR A 205 10.19 -14.85 -15.12
C THR A 205 11.26 -14.93 -16.19
N SER A 206 11.18 -14.05 -17.19
CA SER A 206 12.18 -13.94 -18.27
C SER A 206 12.40 -12.46 -18.61
N ASP A 207 13.66 -12.05 -18.71
CA ASP A 207 14.02 -10.69 -19.11
C ASP A 207 13.53 -10.35 -20.51
N LEU A 208 13.43 -11.35 -21.41
CA LEU A 208 12.91 -11.17 -22.76
C LEU A 208 11.39 -10.89 -22.79
N ILE A 209 10.65 -11.33 -21.78
CA ILE A 209 9.22 -11.02 -21.64
C ILE A 209 9.03 -9.72 -20.87
N GLY A 210 9.85 -9.48 -19.86
CA GLY A 210 9.86 -8.26 -19.07
C GLY A 210 9.39 -8.45 -17.63
N GLN A 211 9.68 -7.45 -16.81
CA GLN A 211 9.31 -7.45 -15.39
C GLN A 211 7.80 -7.34 -15.20
N GLY A 212 7.29 -8.00 -14.17
CA GLY A 212 5.85 -7.99 -13.83
C GLY A 212 4.97 -8.81 -14.78
N LEU A 213 5.59 -9.66 -15.63
CA LEU A 213 4.92 -10.54 -16.58
C LEU A 213 5.36 -12.00 -16.31
N PRO A 214 4.88 -12.63 -15.23
CA PRO A 214 5.27 -13.99 -14.87
C PRO A 214 4.74 -15.02 -15.87
N ILE A 215 5.53 -16.05 -16.12
CA ILE A 215 5.15 -17.23 -16.90
C ILE A 215 4.65 -18.29 -15.93
N MET A 216 3.38 -18.63 -16.02
CA MET A 216 2.82 -19.74 -15.23
C MET A 216 3.22 -21.07 -15.89
N LEU A 217 3.99 -21.89 -15.15
CA LEU A 217 4.39 -23.21 -15.57
C LEU A 217 3.24 -24.22 -15.43
N PRO A 218 3.32 -25.43 -15.97
CA PRO A 218 2.18 -26.37 -16.02
C PRO A 218 1.46 -26.59 -14.69
N LYS A 219 2.19 -26.68 -13.58
CA LYS A 219 1.60 -26.85 -12.24
C LYS A 219 0.83 -25.60 -11.81
N GLY A 220 1.43 -24.42 -11.97
CA GLY A 220 0.78 -23.16 -11.64
C GLY A 220 -0.41 -22.85 -12.53
N ALA A 221 -0.27 -23.08 -13.83
CA ALA A 221 -1.36 -22.96 -14.80
C ALA A 221 -2.54 -23.89 -14.45
N LYS A 222 -2.25 -25.11 -13.96
CA LYS A 222 -3.30 -26.04 -13.52
C LYS A 222 -4.04 -25.55 -12.28
N VAL A 223 -3.33 -24.97 -11.31
CA VAL A 223 -3.96 -24.36 -10.12
C VAL A 223 -4.88 -23.21 -10.52
N ILE A 224 -4.40 -22.30 -11.38
CA ILE A 224 -5.20 -21.19 -11.90
C ILE A 224 -6.46 -21.71 -12.61
N GLN A 225 -6.33 -22.70 -13.47
CA GLN A 225 -7.46 -23.30 -14.18
C GLN A 225 -8.51 -23.87 -13.22
N LEU A 226 -8.08 -24.54 -12.15
CA LEU A 226 -8.99 -25.11 -11.16
C LEU A 226 -9.70 -24.01 -10.37
N LEU A 227 -8.98 -22.96 -9.96
CA LEU A 227 -9.56 -21.80 -9.26
C LEU A 227 -10.58 -21.07 -10.16
N GLN A 228 -10.23 -20.86 -11.43
CA GLN A 228 -11.10 -20.20 -12.39
C GLN A 228 -12.42 -20.98 -12.59
N ARG A 229 -12.32 -22.28 -12.85
CA ARG A 229 -13.51 -23.13 -13.00
C ARG A 229 -14.37 -23.12 -11.74
N PHE A 230 -13.74 -23.25 -10.60
CA PHE A 230 -14.45 -23.27 -9.32
C PHE A 230 -15.21 -21.97 -9.06
N VAL A 231 -14.59 -20.80 -9.27
CA VAL A 231 -15.26 -19.51 -9.04
C VAL A 231 -16.38 -19.28 -10.05
N GLU A 232 -16.17 -19.57 -11.34
CA GLU A 232 -17.19 -19.43 -12.39
C GLU A 232 -18.41 -20.33 -12.11
N ASP A 233 -18.20 -21.60 -11.71
CA ASP A 233 -19.26 -22.53 -11.32
C ASP A 233 -20.06 -22.04 -10.10
N GLU A 234 -19.38 -21.46 -9.11
CA GLU A 234 -20.03 -20.93 -7.90
C GLU A 234 -20.81 -19.65 -8.17
N GLU A 235 -20.31 -18.79 -9.04
CA GLU A 235 -20.99 -17.59 -9.51
C GLU A 235 -22.26 -17.96 -10.32
N GLU A 236 -22.17 -18.90 -11.26
CA GLU A 236 -23.32 -19.38 -12.03
C GLU A 236 -24.42 -19.93 -11.13
N LYS A 237 -24.09 -20.77 -10.13
CA LYS A 237 -25.05 -21.30 -9.15
C LYS A 237 -25.77 -20.20 -8.37
N ARG A 238 -25.15 -19.00 -8.20
CA ARG A 238 -25.73 -17.84 -7.54
C ARG A 238 -26.42 -16.86 -8.49
N GLY A 239 -26.59 -17.25 -9.76
CA GLY A 239 -27.33 -16.48 -10.76
C GLY A 239 -26.52 -15.37 -11.42
N TRP A 240 -25.20 -15.44 -11.39
CA TRP A 240 -24.35 -14.57 -12.19
C TRP A 240 -24.32 -15.02 -13.64
N LEU A 241 -24.23 -14.06 -14.54
CA LEU A 241 -24.22 -14.26 -15.99
C LEU A 241 -22.84 -13.94 -16.54
N LEU A 242 -22.16 -14.97 -17.04
CA LEU A 242 -20.81 -14.85 -17.57
C LEU A 242 -20.79 -13.95 -18.81
N THR A 243 -19.91 -12.96 -18.79
CA THR A 243 -19.57 -12.12 -19.95
C THR A 243 -18.16 -12.41 -20.44
N LYS A 244 -17.86 -12.00 -21.66
CA LYS A 244 -16.53 -12.04 -22.25
C LYS A 244 -16.32 -10.74 -22.99
N THR A 245 -15.44 -9.90 -22.49
CA THR A 245 -15.22 -8.55 -23.01
C THR A 245 -13.81 -8.38 -23.58
N PRO A 246 -13.56 -7.42 -24.51
CA PRO A 246 -12.26 -7.20 -25.09
C PRO A 246 -11.18 -6.76 -24.08
N PHE A 247 -9.92 -7.03 -24.37
CA PHE A 247 -8.78 -6.64 -23.52
C PHE A 247 -8.38 -5.17 -23.65
N MET A 248 -8.89 -4.48 -24.69
CA MET A 248 -8.60 -3.08 -24.96
C MET A 248 -9.83 -2.36 -25.51
N ALA A 249 -9.84 -1.07 -25.33
CA ALA A 249 -10.85 -0.17 -25.89
C ALA A 249 -10.21 1.16 -26.32
N LYS A 250 -10.98 1.95 -27.08
CA LYS A 250 -10.62 3.34 -27.38
C LYS A 250 -10.53 4.16 -26.11
N SER A 251 -9.66 5.15 -26.10
CA SER A 251 -9.48 6.10 -25.00
C SER A 251 -10.80 6.75 -24.55
N ASP A 252 -11.76 6.91 -25.47
CA ASP A 252 -13.09 7.50 -25.19
C ASP A 252 -13.85 6.74 -24.09
N LEU A 253 -13.75 5.42 -24.04
CA LEU A 253 -14.38 4.63 -23.00
C LEU A 253 -13.80 4.97 -21.60
N TYR A 254 -12.50 5.16 -21.53
CA TYR A 254 -11.80 5.49 -20.28
C TYR A 254 -11.95 6.97 -19.89
N LYS A 255 -12.11 7.86 -20.88
CA LYS A 255 -12.49 9.27 -20.67
C LYS A 255 -13.91 9.35 -20.08
N LEU A 256 -14.85 8.60 -20.63
CA LEU A 256 -16.22 8.54 -20.11
C LEU A 256 -16.26 8.04 -18.67
N SER A 257 -15.49 7.04 -18.31
CA SER A 257 -15.43 6.53 -16.94
C SER A 257 -14.60 7.37 -15.96
N GLY A 258 -13.81 8.35 -16.46
CA GLY A 258 -12.90 9.17 -15.68
C GLY A 258 -11.53 8.53 -15.41
N HIS A 259 -11.30 7.30 -15.83
CA HIS A 259 -10.00 6.65 -15.63
C HIS A 259 -8.88 7.29 -16.44
N TRP A 260 -9.19 7.90 -17.59
CA TRP A 260 -8.20 8.59 -18.39
C TRP A 260 -7.57 9.78 -17.67
N ASP A 261 -8.37 10.54 -16.92
CA ASP A 261 -7.93 11.73 -16.21
C ASP A 261 -7.26 11.42 -14.86
N HIS A 262 -7.65 10.31 -14.22
CA HIS A 262 -7.23 9.99 -12.85
C HIS A 262 -6.24 8.82 -12.75
N TYR A 263 -6.06 8.04 -13.82
CA TYR A 263 -5.29 6.79 -13.78
C TYR A 263 -4.48 6.52 -15.06
N GLN A 264 -4.27 7.50 -15.94
CA GLN A 264 -3.61 7.32 -17.24
C GLN A 264 -2.18 6.74 -17.11
N ASP A 265 -1.41 7.21 -16.12
CA ASP A 265 -0.03 6.73 -15.87
C ASP A 265 0.02 5.23 -15.51
N GLY A 266 -1.06 4.71 -14.93
CA GLY A 266 -1.22 3.28 -14.61
C GLY A 266 -1.73 2.42 -15.78
N MET A 267 -1.90 2.99 -16.99
CA MET A 267 -2.44 2.29 -18.14
C MET A 267 -1.38 2.06 -19.23
N PHE A 268 -1.48 0.93 -19.93
CA PHE A 268 -0.76 0.72 -21.18
C PHE A 268 -1.52 1.36 -22.34
N VAL A 269 -1.04 2.51 -22.81
CA VAL A 269 -1.64 3.28 -23.89
C VAL A 269 -1.00 2.88 -25.23
N LEU A 270 -1.81 2.66 -26.25
CA LEU A 270 -1.43 2.28 -27.60
C LEU A 270 -1.79 3.41 -28.57
N GLY A 271 -0.79 4.12 -29.05
CA GLY A 271 -0.94 5.30 -29.88
C GLY A 271 -0.59 6.60 -29.14
N ASP A 272 -0.67 7.71 -29.87
CA ASP A 272 -0.34 9.05 -29.40
C ASP A 272 -1.52 9.99 -29.73
N GLU A 273 -2.19 10.55 -28.72
CA GLU A 273 -3.35 11.44 -28.90
C GLU A 273 -3.05 12.69 -29.79
N ASN A 274 -1.79 13.08 -29.90
CA ASN A 274 -1.39 14.22 -30.72
C ASN A 274 -1.11 13.86 -32.19
N LYS A 275 -1.04 12.57 -32.53
CA LYS A 275 -0.64 12.08 -33.86
C LYS A 275 -1.64 11.14 -34.50
N ASP A 276 -2.35 10.38 -33.67
CA ASP A 276 -3.22 9.29 -34.12
C ASP A 276 -4.70 9.71 -34.08
N SER A 277 -5.47 9.28 -35.07
CA SER A 277 -6.92 9.52 -35.10
C SER A 277 -7.69 8.70 -34.07
N GLU A 278 -7.12 7.60 -33.62
CA GLU A 278 -7.67 6.72 -32.59
C GLU A 278 -6.55 6.24 -31.66
N VAL A 279 -6.78 6.35 -30.35
CA VAL A 279 -5.89 5.85 -29.30
C VAL A 279 -6.61 4.79 -28.49
N PHE A 280 -5.93 3.68 -28.24
CA PHE A 280 -6.44 2.57 -27.46
C PHE A 280 -5.66 2.45 -26.16
N ALA A 281 -6.24 1.73 -25.18
CA ALA A 281 -5.51 1.29 -24.01
C ALA A 281 -5.92 -0.13 -23.62
N LEU A 282 -4.96 -0.87 -23.04
CA LEU A 282 -5.26 -2.14 -22.38
C LEU A 282 -6.06 -1.88 -21.11
N ARG A 283 -7.04 -2.73 -20.83
CA ARG A 283 -7.97 -2.54 -19.71
C ARG A 283 -7.29 -2.73 -18.35
N PRO A 284 -7.31 -1.74 -17.45
CA PRO A 284 -6.89 -1.91 -16.06
C PRO A 284 -8.02 -2.44 -15.16
N MET A 285 -9.27 -2.47 -15.65
CA MET A 285 -10.49 -2.97 -15.02
C MET A 285 -11.54 -3.34 -16.08
N THR A 286 -12.58 -4.07 -15.67
CA THR A 286 -13.66 -4.56 -16.59
C THR A 286 -14.93 -3.72 -16.53
N CYS A 287 -15.12 -2.88 -15.50
CA CYS A 287 -16.34 -2.09 -15.24
C CYS A 287 -16.93 -1.45 -16.51
N PRO A 288 -16.20 -0.60 -17.27
CA PRO A 288 -16.77 0.11 -18.40
C PRO A 288 -17.28 -0.82 -19.51
N PHE A 289 -16.64 -1.99 -19.66
CA PHE A 289 -17.03 -2.97 -20.67
C PHE A 289 -18.35 -3.66 -20.33
N GLN A 290 -18.56 -4.03 -19.09
CA GLN A 290 -19.82 -4.65 -18.65
C GLN A 290 -20.96 -3.60 -18.61
N TYR A 291 -20.65 -2.31 -18.42
CA TYR A 291 -21.63 -1.23 -18.59
C TYR A 291 -22.09 -1.12 -20.04
N GLN A 292 -21.20 -1.30 -21.03
CA GLN A 292 -21.59 -1.37 -22.43
C GLN A 292 -22.46 -2.60 -22.74
N ALA A 293 -22.20 -3.73 -22.07
CA ALA A 293 -23.07 -4.92 -22.18
C ALA A 293 -24.48 -4.64 -21.59
N TYR A 294 -24.56 -3.92 -20.49
CA TYR A 294 -25.84 -3.46 -19.95
C TYR A 294 -26.61 -2.57 -20.95
N LEU A 295 -25.95 -1.61 -21.57
CA LEU A 295 -26.48 -0.66 -22.53
C LEU A 295 -26.88 -1.26 -23.88
N SER A 296 -26.58 -2.54 -24.12
CA SER A 296 -26.89 -3.22 -25.39
C SER A 296 -28.40 -3.26 -25.73
N LYS A 297 -29.28 -3.09 -24.73
CA LYS A 297 -30.73 -3.00 -24.88
C LYS A 297 -31.34 -2.12 -23.78
N LYS A 298 -32.56 -1.65 -24.01
CA LYS A 298 -33.37 -1.01 -22.97
C LYS A 298 -33.69 -2.00 -21.86
N ARG A 299 -33.64 -1.53 -20.59
CA ARG A 299 -33.87 -2.37 -19.42
C ARG A 299 -35.17 -1.99 -18.71
N SER A 300 -35.75 -2.99 -18.05
CA SER A 300 -36.89 -2.83 -17.16
C SER A 300 -36.49 -3.18 -15.72
N TYR A 301 -37.16 -2.59 -14.73
CA TYR A 301 -36.99 -2.96 -13.32
C TYR A 301 -37.19 -4.46 -13.06
N ARG A 302 -37.97 -5.17 -13.92
CA ARG A 302 -38.18 -6.61 -13.80
C ARG A 302 -36.95 -7.46 -14.13
N GLU A 303 -35.97 -6.90 -14.84
CA GLU A 303 -34.73 -7.56 -15.17
C GLU A 303 -33.66 -7.38 -14.07
N LEU A 304 -33.94 -6.54 -13.06
CA LEU A 304 -33.02 -6.28 -11.96
C LEU A 304 -33.35 -7.12 -10.73
N PRO A 305 -32.37 -7.65 -9.98
CA PRO A 305 -30.93 -7.39 -10.16
C PRO A 305 -30.35 -8.15 -11.36
N LEU A 306 -29.49 -7.49 -12.14
CA LEU A 306 -28.73 -8.06 -13.24
C LEU A 306 -27.29 -8.21 -12.83
N ARG A 307 -26.78 -9.43 -12.76
CA ARG A 307 -25.45 -9.77 -12.28
C ARG A 307 -24.57 -10.24 -13.43
N TYR A 308 -23.56 -9.47 -13.80
CA TYR A 308 -22.54 -9.89 -14.77
C TYR A 308 -21.25 -10.23 -14.07
N ASN A 309 -20.63 -11.36 -14.44
CA ASN A 309 -19.29 -11.73 -14.00
C ASN A 309 -18.37 -11.99 -15.18
N GLU A 310 -17.08 -11.91 -14.92
CA GLU A 310 -16.01 -12.27 -15.85
C GLU A 310 -14.75 -12.63 -15.09
N THR A 311 -14.13 -13.76 -15.44
CA THR A 311 -12.75 -14.00 -15.07
C THR A 311 -11.88 -13.22 -16.03
N SER A 312 -11.43 -12.03 -15.58
CA SER A 312 -10.86 -10.99 -16.41
C SER A 312 -9.35 -10.94 -16.31
N THR A 313 -8.67 -10.90 -17.44
CA THR A 313 -7.26 -10.51 -17.51
C THR A 313 -7.16 -9.00 -17.62
N LEU A 314 -6.39 -8.40 -16.70
CA LEU A 314 -6.19 -6.97 -16.56
C LEU A 314 -4.71 -6.61 -16.71
N PHE A 315 -4.46 -5.35 -17.06
CA PHE A 315 -3.13 -4.83 -17.35
C PHE A 315 -2.92 -3.50 -16.61
N ARG A 316 -1.85 -3.39 -15.84
CA ARG A 316 -1.48 -2.16 -15.15
C ARG A 316 -0.01 -1.85 -15.36
N ASN A 317 0.28 -0.61 -15.75
CA ASN A 317 1.65 -0.14 -15.98
C ASN A 317 2.34 0.18 -14.64
N GLU A 318 2.58 -0.85 -13.85
CA GLU A 318 3.23 -0.72 -12.55
C GLU A 318 4.69 -0.28 -12.70
N ALA A 319 5.14 0.64 -11.84
CA ALA A 319 6.52 1.07 -11.80
C ALA A 319 7.45 -0.06 -11.32
N SER A 320 8.70 -0.08 -11.79
CA SER A 320 9.64 -1.16 -11.50
C SER A 320 9.89 -1.38 -10.00
N GLY A 321 9.88 -0.31 -9.20
CA GLY A 321 10.09 -0.38 -7.75
C GLY A 321 8.89 -0.87 -6.95
N GLU A 322 7.71 -0.95 -7.56
CA GLU A 322 6.47 -1.38 -6.90
C GLU A 322 6.14 -2.85 -7.15
N MET A 323 6.71 -3.44 -8.20
CA MET A 323 6.44 -4.84 -8.58
C MET A 323 7.02 -5.81 -7.56
N HIS A 324 6.20 -6.78 -7.15
CA HIS A 324 6.59 -7.79 -6.17
C HIS A 324 5.98 -9.16 -6.47
N GLY A 325 6.81 -10.09 -6.92
CA GLY A 325 6.46 -11.50 -7.16
C GLY A 325 5.19 -11.68 -8.00
N LEU A 326 4.18 -12.38 -7.46
CA LEU A 326 2.85 -12.50 -8.03
C LEU A 326 1.83 -11.53 -7.41
N ILE A 327 2.21 -10.78 -6.36
CA ILE A 327 1.28 -9.92 -5.61
C ILE A 327 1.03 -8.62 -6.38
N ARG A 328 2.08 -8.03 -6.98
CA ARG A 328 1.97 -6.81 -7.78
C ARG A 328 2.70 -6.97 -9.11
N VAL A 329 1.93 -7.10 -10.16
CA VAL A 329 2.36 -7.47 -11.51
C VAL A 329 1.70 -6.58 -12.56
N ARG A 330 2.21 -6.61 -13.80
CA ARG A 330 1.67 -5.83 -14.91
C ARG A 330 0.51 -6.51 -15.64
N GLN A 331 0.40 -7.83 -15.52
CA GLN A 331 -0.73 -8.61 -16.05
C GLN A 331 -1.18 -9.61 -14.98
N PHE A 332 -2.47 -9.63 -14.69
CA PHE A 332 -3.06 -10.52 -13.70
C PHE A 332 -4.51 -10.85 -14.07
N THR A 333 -5.06 -11.88 -13.45
CA THR A 333 -6.43 -12.31 -13.66
C THR A 333 -7.19 -12.25 -12.35
N ILE A 334 -8.39 -11.66 -12.36
CA ILE A 334 -9.30 -11.62 -11.23
C ILE A 334 -10.68 -12.16 -11.64
N SER A 335 -11.45 -12.69 -10.69
CA SER A 335 -12.89 -12.82 -10.85
C SER A 335 -13.53 -11.49 -10.49
N GLU A 336 -14.18 -10.87 -11.44
CA GLU A 336 -14.77 -9.53 -11.32
C GLU A 336 -16.24 -9.58 -11.70
N GLY A 337 -17.10 -8.91 -10.95
CA GLY A 337 -18.53 -8.86 -11.21
C GLY A 337 -19.08 -7.45 -11.05
N HIS A 338 -20.05 -7.11 -11.89
CA HIS A 338 -20.82 -5.87 -11.80
C HIS A 338 -22.30 -6.20 -11.78
N LEU A 339 -22.93 -5.80 -10.68
CA LEU A 339 -24.33 -6.08 -10.42
C LEU A 339 -25.10 -4.77 -10.45
N MET A 340 -26.12 -4.68 -11.32
CA MET A 340 -27.02 -3.54 -11.42
C MET A 340 -28.31 -3.88 -10.70
N CYS A 341 -28.72 -3.06 -9.74
CA CYS A 341 -29.88 -3.33 -8.90
C CYS A 341 -30.72 -2.09 -8.62
N LEU A 342 -31.93 -2.32 -8.14
CA LEU A 342 -32.79 -1.27 -7.58
C LEU A 342 -32.25 -0.81 -6.22
N PRO A 343 -32.54 0.43 -5.78
CA PRO A 343 -32.21 0.88 -4.42
C PRO A 343 -32.73 -0.06 -3.34
N SER A 344 -33.94 -0.62 -3.53
CA SER A 344 -34.55 -1.57 -2.58
C SER A 344 -33.86 -2.95 -2.53
N GLN A 345 -33.04 -3.28 -3.50
CA GLN A 345 -32.31 -4.55 -3.58
C GLN A 345 -30.87 -4.42 -3.08
N LEU A 346 -30.38 -3.19 -2.91
CA LEU A 346 -28.94 -2.90 -2.69
C LEU A 346 -28.35 -3.67 -1.50
N GLU A 347 -28.99 -3.63 -0.35
CA GLU A 347 -28.51 -4.30 0.85
C GLU A 347 -28.46 -5.82 0.70
N GLN A 348 -29.53 -6.43 0.14
CA GLN A 348 -29.55 -7.87 -0.08
C GLN A 348 -28.49 -8.33 -1.09
N GLU A 349 -28.29 -7.56 -2.15
CA GLU A 349 -27.30 -7.88 -3.17
C GLU A 349 -25.86 -7.68 -2.63
N PHE A 350 -25.62 -6.64 -1.84
CA PHE A 350 -24.35 -6.44 -1.14
C PHE A 350 -24.04 -7.61 -0.20
N LYS A 351 -25.03 -8.03 0.59
CA LYS A 351 -24.92 -9.21 1.46
C LYS A 351 -24.58 -10.46 0.66
N SER A 352 -25.21 -10.69 -0.48
CA SER A 352 -24.95 -11.85 -1.34
C SER A 352 -23.52 -11.84 -1.89
N CYS A 353 -22.98 -10.67 -2.26
CA CYS A 353 -21.57 -10.53 -2.67
C CYS A 353 -20.62 -10.85 -1.50
N LEU A 354 -20.93 -10.36 -0.31
CA LEU A 354 -20.14 -10.63 0.88
C LEU A 354 -20.16 -12.12 1.28
N GLU A 355 -21.32 -12.76 1.21
CA GLU A 355 -21.45 -14.21 1.46
C GLU A 355 -20.64 -15.04 0.47
N LEU A 356 -20.60 -14.66 -0.81
CA LEU A 356 -19.76 -15.31 -1.82
C LEU A 356 -18.28 -15.12 -1.47
N ALA A 357 -17.85 -13.91 -1.13
CA ALA A 357 -16.47 -13.62 -0.72
C ALA A 357 -16.05 -14.46 0.48
N ILE A 358 -16.87 -14.50 1.53
CA ILE A 358 -16.62 -15.30 2.74
C ILE A 358 -16.56 -16.80 2.41
N TYR A 359 -17.46 -17.29 1.55
CA TYR A 359 -17.44 -18.69 1.10
C TYR A 359 -16.14 -19.05 0.40
N MET A 360 -15.66 -18.19 -0.51
CA MET A 360 -14.39 -18.39 -1.21
C MET A 360 -13.21 -18.43 -0.23
N LEU A 361 -13.14 -17.45 0.69
CA LEU A 361 -12.07 -17.38 1.68
C LEU A 361 -12.05 -18.59 2.62
N LYS A 362 -13.22 -19.08 3.06
CA LYS A 362 -13.34 -20.29 3.88
C LYS A 362 -12.90 -21.54 3.11
N THR A 363 -13.30 -21.66 1.84
CA THR A 363 -12.93 -22.80 0.99
C THR A 363 -11.42 -22.85 0.74
N LEU A 364 -10.76 -21.69 0.62
CA LEU A 364 -9.31 -21.58 0.44
C LEU A 364 -8.52 -21.66 1.75
N GLY A 365 -9.20 -21.72 2.90
CA GLY A 365 -8.55 -21.76 4.22
C GLY A 365 -7.89 -20.43 4.64
N LEU A 366 -8.40 -19.29 4.14
CA LEU A 366 -7.84 -17.95 4.36
C LEU A 366 -8.66 -17.10 5.32
N TYR A 367 -9.81 -17.57 5.77
CA TYR A 367 -10.79 -16.76 6.49
C TYR A 367 -10.37 -16.35 7.91
N GLU A 368 -9.50 -17.11 8.57
CA GLU A 368 -9.10 -16.84 9.96
C GLU A 368 -8.25 -15.56 10.10
N ASP A 369 -7.54 -15.18 9.02
CA ASP A 369 -6.67 -14.00 9.00
C ASP A 369 -7.33 -12.77 8.33
N VAL A 370 -8.66 -12.79 8.19
CA VAL A 370 -9.42 -11.73 7.53
C VAL A 370 -9.69 -10.55 8.45
N SER A 371 -9.53 -9.35 7.93
CA SER A 371 -10.02 -8.10 8.50
C SER A 371 -10.79 -7.30 7.44
N TYR A 372 -11.65 -6.38 7.90
CA TYR A 372 -12.49 -5.57 7.04
C TYR A 372 -12.14 -4.10 7.21
N ARG A 373 -11.98 -3.39 6.08
CA ARG A 373 -11.76 -1.94 6.06
C ARG A 373 -12.84 -1.25 5.23
N PHE A 374 -13.58 -0.35 5.86
CA PHE A 374 -14.48 0.56 5.17
C PHE A 374 -13.66 1.76 4.67
N SER A 375 -13.35 1.75 3.40
CA SER A 375 -12.51 2.75 2.75
C SER A 375 -13.39 3.92 2.30
N GLN A 376 -13.10 5.09 2.86
CA GLN A 376 -13.81 6.35 2.67
C GLN A 376 -12.94 7.35 1.89
N TRP A 377 -13.59 8.35 1.30
CA TRP A 377 -12.89 9.45 0.66
C TRP A 377 -12.19 10.36 1.67
N ASP A 378 -11.24 11.16 1.17
CA ASP A 378 -10.62 12.22 1.95
C ASP A 378 -11.21 13.57 1.51
N PRO A 379 -11.98 14.27 2.36
CA PRO A 379 -12.54 15.57 2.03
C PRO A 379 -11.49 16.66 1.76
N ASP A 380 -10.28 16.50 2.31
CA ASP A 380 -9.18 17.45 2.15
C ASP A 380 -8.41 17.26 0.84
N ASP A 381 -8.52 16.08 0.18
CA ASP A 381 -7.92 15.77 -1.13
C ASP A 381 -8.99 15.58 -2.22
N ARG A 382 -9.79 16.60 -2.45
CA ARG A 382 -10.91 16.54 -3.40
C ARG A 382 -10.52 16.29 -4.85
N ALA A 383 -9.33 16.67 -5.25
CA ALA A 383 -8.88 16.51 -6.63
C ALA A 383 -8.78 15.04 -7.06
N LYS A 384 -8.68 14.12 -6.10
CA LYS A 384 -8.63 12.67 -6.32
C LYS A 384 -9.98 12.06 -6.70
N TYR A 385 -11.10 12.75 -6.42
CA TYR A 385 -12.43 12.14 -6.44
C TYR A 385 -13.39 12.86 -7.38
N ILE A 386 -14.25 12.08 -8.07
CA ILE A 386 -15.37 12.61 -8.87
C ILE A 386 -16.59 12.85 -7.98
N GLY A 387 -17.57 13.58 -8.51
CA GLY A 387 -18.84 13.88 -7.81
C GLY A 387 -18.74 15.04 -6.82
N THR A 388 -19.80 15.21 -6.04
CA THR A 388 -19.92 16.27 -5.03
C THR A 388 -19.78 15.72 -3.60
N PRO A 389 -19.47 16.57 -2.60
CA PRO A 389 -19.43 16.11 -1.20
C PRO A 389 -20.73 15.45 -0.76
N GLU A 390 -21.87 15.99 -1.18
CA GLU A 390 -23.19 15.47 -0.81
C GLU A 390 -23.40 14.05 -1.35
N GLN A 391 -22.95 13.77 -2.59
CA GLN A 391 -22.99 12.43 -3.17
C GLN A 391 -22.09 11.44 -2.41
N TRP A 392 -20.93 11.89 -1.97
CA TRP A 392 -20.01 11.09 -1.16
C TRP A 392 -20.58 10.78 0.23
N ASP A 393 -21.15 11.80 0.90
CA ASP A 393 -21.77 11.63 2.21
C ASP A 393 -22.96 10.67 2.13
N GLU A 394 -23.79 10.76 1.08
CA GLU A 394 -24.88 9.83 0.84
C GLU A 394 -24.37 8.40 0.59
N ALA A 395 -23.41 8.21 -0.32
CA ALA A 395 -22.87 6.90 -0.66
C ALA A 395 -22.22 6.22 0.54
N GLN A 396 -21.44 6.97 1.32
CA GLN A 396 -20.81 6.45 2.53
C GLN A 396 -21.83 6.12 3.63
N SER A 397 -22.84 6.98 3.81
CA SER A 397 -23.93 6.72 4.77
C SER A 397 -24.73 5.46 4.42
N VAL A 398 -25.00 5.24 3.13
CA VAL A 398 -25.68 4.02 2.65
C VAL A 398 -24.83 2.78 2.95
N MET A 399 -23.54 2.81 2.57
CA MET A 399 -22.65 1.68 2.82
C MET A 399 -22.49 1.41 4.32
N GLN A 400 -22.30 2.46 5.14
CA GLN A 400 -22.14 2.32 6.59
C GLN A 400 -23.37 1.65 7.20
N LYS A 401 -24.58 2.07 6.85
CA LYS A 401 -25.82 1.44 7.34
C LYS A 401 -25.90 -0.04 6.99
N ILE A 402 -25.48 -0.42 5.78
CA ILE A 402 -25.46 -1.81 5.36
C ILE A 402 -24.44 -2.60 6.20
N LEU A 403 -23.22 -2.09 6.38
CA LEU A 403 -22.18 -2.74 7.15
C LEU A 403 -22.57 -2.90 8.63
N ASP A 404 -23.16 -1.86 9.22
CA ASP A 404 -23.63 -1.88 10.61
C ASP A 404 -24.78 -2.88 10.79
N HIS A 405 -25.74 -2.92 9.85
CA HIS A 405 -26.85 -3.86 9.87
C HIS A 405 -26.39 -5.32 9.69
N LEU A 406 -25.35 -5.53 8.89
CA LEU A 406 -24.74 -6.85 8.71
C LEU A 406 -23.74 -7.21 9.83
N GLU A 407 -23.55 -6.36 10.81
CA GLU A 407 -22.64 -6.54 11.95
C GLU A 407 -21.19 -6.82 11.53
N ILE A 408 -20.70 -6.16 10.46
CA ILE A 408 -19.34 -6.33 9.98
C ILE A 408 -18.36 -5.56 10.88
N PRO A 409 -17.33 -6.20 11.45
CA PRO A 409 -16.36 -5.56 12.32
C PRO A 409 -15.28 -4.82 11.50
N TYR A 410 -15.63 -3.69 10.91
CA TYR A 410 -14.72 -2.92 10.05
C TYR A 410 -13.94 -1.84 10.80
N LYS A 411 -12.78 -1.49 10.24
CA LYS A 411 -12.03 -0.27 10.55
C LYS A 411 -12.27 0.76 9.44
N ILE A 412 -12.26 2.04 9.77
CA ILE A 412 -12.37 3.13 8.78
C ILE A 412 -10.99 3.44 8.22
N GLY A 413 -10.89 3.53 6.89
CA GLY A 413 -9.72 3.99 6.15
C GLY A 413 -10.04 5.24 5.34
N ILE A 414 -9.64 6.42 5.84
CA ILE A 414 -9.85 7.70 5.13
C ILE A 414 -8.81 7.84 4.02
N GLY A 415 -9.24 8.33 2.84
CA GLY A 415 -8.37 8.47 1.66
C GLY A 415 -8.17 7.19 0.85
N GLU A 416 -8.73 6.07 1.30
CA GLU A 416 -8.56 4.74 0.71
C GLU A 416 -9.66 4.35 -0.28
N ALA A 417 -10.72 5.18 -0.43
CA ALA A 417 -11.80 4.94 -1.38
C ALA A 417 -11.30 4.98 -2.84
N ALA A 418 -12.02 4.31 -3.73
CA ALA A 418 -11.88 4.53 -5.16
C ALA A 418 -12.31 5.95 -5.52
N PHE A 419 -11.81 6.51 -6.63
CA PHE A 419 -12.14 7.89 -7.01
C PHE A 419 -13.64 8.10 -7.32
N TYR A 420 -14.40 7.03 -7.51
CA TYR A 420 -15.82 7.02 -7.87
C TYR A 420 -16.77 6.45 -6.81
N GLY A 421 -16.28 5.98 -5.67
CA GLY A 421 -17.17 5.48 -4.61
C GLY A 421 -16.46 4.83 -3.43
N PRO A 422 -17.15 4.69 -2.30
CA PRO A 422 -16.68 3.99 -1.13
C PRO A 422 -16.63 2.49 -1.37
N LYS A 423 -15.81 1.78 -0.57
CA LYS A 423 -15.61 0.34 -0.72
C LYS A 423 -15.40 -0.37 0.60
N LEU A 424 -15.82 -1.62 0.67
CA LEU A 424 -15.41 -2.58 1.68
C LEU A 424 -14.21 -3.37 1.16
N ASP A 425 -13.05 -3.17 1.73
CA ASP A 425 -11.86 -3.96 1.47
C ASP A 425 -11.80 -5.13 2.45
N ILE A 426 -11.83 -6.34 1.92
CA ILE A 426 -11.60 -7.57 2.67
C ILE A 426 -10.12 -7.88 2.59
N GLN A 427 -9.44 -7.73 3.72
CA GLN A 427 -8.00 -7.83 3.82
C GLN A 427 -7.60 -9.14 4.48
N ILE A 428 -6.43 -9.64 4.11
CA ILE A 428 -5.82 -10.81 4.73
C ILE A 428 -4.44 -10.43 5.28
N ARG A 429 -4.12 -10.95 6.45
CA ARG A 429 -2.80 -10.77 7.04
C ARG A 429 -1.80 -11.69 6.37
N ASN A 430 -0.77 -11.12 5.76
CA ASN A 430 0.32 -11.87 5.14
C ASN A 430 1.34 -12.37 6.19
N VAL A 431 2.36 -13.12 5.73
CA VAL A 431 3.42 -13.70 6.60
C VAL A 431 4.28 -12.66 7.32
N HIS A 432 4.26 -11.41 6.87
CA HIS A 432 4.96 -10.29 7.50
C HIS A 432 4.07 -9.51 8.47
N GLY A 433 2.82 -9.94 8.68
CA GLY A 433 1.85 -9.28 9.53
C GLY A 433 1.14 -8.08 8.88
N LYS A 434 1.41 -7.80 7.60
CA LYS A 434 0.73 -6.75 6.82
C LYS A 434 -0.63 -7.21 6.33
N GLU A 435 -1.55 -6.27 6.24
CA GLU A 435 -2.87 -6.48 5.65
C GLU A 435 -2.83 -6.17 4.16
N ASP A 436 -3.03 -7.19 3.32
CA ASP A 436 -3.17 -7.06 1.86
C ASP A 436 -4.65 -7.18 1.49
N THR A 437 -5.14 -6.27 0.64
CA THR A 437 -6.51 -6.35 0.13
C THR A 437 -6.63 -7.49 -0.88
N LEU A 438 -7.49 -8.45 -0.60
CA LEU A 438 -7.72 -9.63 -1.44
C LEU A 438 -9.02 -9.52 -2.24
N ILE A 439 -10.09 -9.01 -1.61
CA ILE A 439 -11.40 -8.84 -2.23
C ILE A 439 -11.91 -7.45 -1.90
N THR A 440 -12.57 -6.81 -2.86
CA THR A 440 -13.20 -5.50 -2.67
C THR A 440 -14.64 -5.56 -3.13
N ILE A 441 -15.56 -5.02 -2.33
CA ILE A 441 -16.96 -4.82 -2.69
C ILE A 441 -17.23 -3.31 -2.67
N GLN A 442 -17.67 -2.75 -3.81
CA GLN A 442 -17.90 -1.31 -3.99
C GLN A 442 -19.37 -1.05 -4.25
N ILE A 443 -19.85 0.10 -3.77
CA ILE A 443 -21.14 0.65 -4.19
C ILE A 443 -20.86 1.90 -5.03
N ASP A 444 -21.31 1.86 -6.29
CA ASP A 444 -21.17 2.95 -7.22
C ASP A 444 -22.58 3.53 -7.54
N GLN A 445 -22.74 4.80 -7.23
CA GLN A 445 -23.97 5.57 -7.48
C GLN A 445 -23.76 6.65 -8.57
N MET A 446 -22.54 6.81 -9.08
CA MET A 446 -22.15 7.93 -9.95
C MET A 446 -21.97 7.51 -11.41
N LEU A 447 -21.36 6.35 -11.64
CA LEU A 447 -21.02 5.93 -13.00
C LEU A 447 -22.24 5.49 -13.82
N ALA A 448 -23.32 5.00 -13.17
CA ALA A 448 -24.54 4.64 -13.88
C ALA A 448 -25.12 5.85 -14.64
N GLU A 449 -25.24 7.00 -13.99
CA GLU A 449 -25.69 8.26 -14.62
C GLU A 449 -24.72 8.71 -15.71
N LYS A 450 -23.43 8.71 -15.41
CA LYS A 450 -22.38 9.16 -16.33
C LYS A 450 -22.33 8.34 -17.62
N PHE A 451 -22.62 7.02 -17.55
CA PHE A 451 -22.73 6.13 -18.70
C PHE A 451 -24.10 6.13 -19.37
N GLY A 452 -25.09 6.84 -18.80
CA GLY A 452 -26.48 6.80 -19.28
C GLY A 452 -27.13 5.41 -19.09
N MET A 453 -26.75 4.68 -18.05
CA MET A 453 -27.35 3.41 -17.70
C MET A 453 -28.69 3.66 -17.03
N GLU A 454 -29.77 3.21 -17.68
CA GLU A 454 -31.13 3.48 -17.25
C GLU A 454 -31.97 2.19 -17.25
N TYR A 455 -33.03 2.18 -16.45
CA TYR A 455 -34.10 1.21 -16.49
C TYR A 455 -35.47 1.92 -16.40
N VAL A 456 -36.50 1.33 -16.99
CA VAL A 456 -37.89 1.79 -16.83
C VAL A 456 -38.46 1.15 -15.57
N ASP A 457 -38.86 1.99 -14.61
CA ASP A 457 -39.45 1.56 -13.34
C ASP A 457 -40.94 1.18 -13.48
N ALA A 458 -41.53 0.63 -12.41
CA ALA A 458 -42.93 0.21 -12.36
C ALA A 458 -43.95 1.35 -12.61
N ASP A 459 -43.58 2.58 -12.27
CA ASP A 459 -44.37 3.78 -12.49
C ASP A 459 -44.21 4.38 -13.91
N GLY A 460 -43.40 3.74 -14.76
CA GLY A 460 -43.10 4.19 -16.13
C GLY A 460 -42.02 5.27 -16.21
N THR A 461 -41.42 5.67 -15.10
CA THR A 461 -40.31 6.64 -15.10
C THR A 461 -39.00 5.96 -15.40
N THR A 462 -38.04 6.71 -15.90
CA THR A 462 -36.67 6.21 -16.16
C THR A 462 -35.77 6.57 -14.98
N LYS A 463 -35.01 5.61 -14.47
CA LYS A 463 -34.11 5.76 -13.32
C LYS A 463 -32.77 5.10 -13.59
N ASN A 464 -31.74 5.52 -12.86
CA ASN A 464 -30.42 4.90 -12.90
C ASN A 464 -30.34 3.77 -11.87
N PRO A 465 -29.76 2.60 -12.22
CA PRO A 465 -29.53 1.53 -11.25
C PRO A 465 -28.38 1.90 -10.30
N TYR A 466 -28.37 1.34 -9.10
CA TYR A 466 -27.15 1.21 -8.31
C TYR A 466 -26.28 0.10 -8.86
N ILE A 467 -24.95 0.24 -8.70
CA ILE A 467 -23.97 -0.75 -9.14
C ILE A 467 -23.18 -1.25 -7.93
N ILE A 468 -23.05 -2.54 -7.84
CA ILE A 468 -22.14 -3.17 -6.87
C ILE A 468 -21.03 -3.85 -7.65
#